data_c95014592d0eee94c440968eec4e882e
#
_entry.id   c95014592d0eee94c440968eec4e882e
#
_cell.length_a   1.000
_cell.length_b   1.000
_cell.length_c   1.000
_cell.angle_alpha   90.00
_cell.angle_beta   90.00
_cell.angle_gamma   90.00
#
_symmetry.space_group_name_H-M   'P 1'
#
loop_
_entity.id
_entity.type
_entity.pdbx_description
1 polymer ?
#
loop_
_entity_poly.entity_id
_entity_poly.type
_entity_poly.pdbx_seq_one_letter_code
_entity_poly.pdbx_strand_id
1 'polypeptide(L)'
;MVVTYDKGKYRTIFELSGNVLTIKIGKFNGRYHDMHKGLTMIRVEDIIGAIHVKGSHLVEISLYNGQKLTFDYSPTFNGEAPVDEMDELIEELTNKIGMY
;
A
#
# COMPACT_ATOMS: atom_id res chain seq x y z
N MET A 1 -9.13 -2.25 6.66
CA MET A 1 -9.30 -1.79 5.29
C MET A 1 -8.28 -2.46 4.39
N VAL A 2 -8.70 -2.88 3.22
CA VAL A 2 -7.86 -3.59 2.26
C VAL A 2 -7.95 -2.91 0.91
N VAL A 3 -6.79 -2.64 0.29
CA VAL A 3 -6.72 -2.13 -1.08
C VAL A 3 -5.85 -3.08 -1.90
N THR A 4 -6.36 -3.51 -3.02
CA THR A 4 -5.67 -4.47 -3.90
C THR A 4 -5.52 -3.86 -5.29
N TYR A 5 -4.33 -4.00 -5.85
CA TYR A 5 -4.13 -3.63 -7.25
C TYR A 5 -3.20 -4.60 -7.95
N ASP A 6 -3.42 -4.73 -9.26
CA ASP A 6 -2.63 -5.60 -10.12
C ASP A 6 -1.76 -4.76 -11.06
N LYS A 7 -0.49 -5.13 -11.16
CA LYS A 7 0.46 -4.52 -12.08
C LYS A 7 1.23 -5.63 -12.80
N GLY A 8 0.89 -5.84 -14.05
CA GLY A 8 1.48 -6.94 -14.83
C GLY A 8 1.15 -8.29 -14.21
N LYS A 9 2.17 -9.04 -13.86
CA LYS A 9 2.03 -10.37 -13.25
C LYS A 9 1.89 -10.31 -11.73
N TYR A 10 1.96 -9.11 -11.15
CA TYR A 10 2.03 -8.96 -9.70
C TYR A 10 0.75 -8.37 -9.14
N ARG A 11 0.39 -8.85 -7.97
CA ARG A 11 -0.70 -8.30 -7.17
C ARG A 11 -0.12 -7.74 -5.89
N THR A 12 -0.50 -6.52 -5.56
CA THR A 12 -0.12 -5.88 -4.31
C THR A 12 -1.36 -5.68 -3.46
N ILE A 13 -1.27 -6.05 -2.20
CA ILE A 13 -2.36 -5.93 -1.23
C ILE A 13 -1.87 -5.07 -0.08
N PHE A 14 -2.53 -3.93 0.13
CA PHE A 14 -2.35 -3.10 1.32
C PHE A 14 -3.47 -3.43 2.30
N GLU A 15 -3.10 -3.80 3.51
CA GLU A 15 -4.07 -4.07 4.56
C GLU A 15 -3.73 -3.26 5.80
N LEU A 16 -4.65 -2.39 6.20
CA LEU A 16 -4.55 -1.64 7.45
C LEU A 16 -5.49 -2.28 8.45
N SER A 17 -4.92 -2.93 9.46
CA SER A 17 -5.67 -3.64 10.49
C SER A 17 -5.09 -3.29 11.86
N GLY A 18 -5.93 -2.70 12.71
CA GLY A 18 -5.46 -2.22 14.01
C GLY A 18 -4.32 -1.21 13.83
N ASN A 19 -3.18 -1.47 14.43
CA ASN A 19 -2.01 -0.61 14.40
C ASN A 19 -0.92 -1.12 13.45
N VAL A 20 -1.28 -1.97 12.50
CA VAL A 20 -0.32 -2.56 11.57
C VAL A 20 -0.78 -2.34 10.13
N LEU A 21 0.15 -1.82 9.32
CA LEU A 21 0.00 -1.78 7.88
C LEU A 21 0.79 -2.94 7.29
N THR A 22 0.12 -3.83 6.57
CA THR A 22 0.74 -4.96 5.90
C THR A 22 0.69 -4.75 4.40
N ILE A 23 1.82 -4.94 3.74
CA ILE A 23 1.93 -4.82 2.29
C ILE A 23 2.45 -6.15 1.76
N LYS A 24 1.63 -6.82 0.96
CA LYS A 24 1.96 -8.10 0.35
C LYS A 24 2.10 -7.92 -1.15
N ILE A 25 3.21 -8.36 -1.69
CA ILE A 25 3.45 -8.35 -3.14
C ILE A 25 3.65 -9.77 -3.59
N GLY A 26 2.84 -10.24 -4.51
CA GLY A 26 2.90 -11.59 -4.99
C GLY A 26 2.69 -11.68 -6.49
N LYS A 27 3.10 -12.82 -7.05
CA LYS A 27 2.90 -13.11 -8.47
C LYS A 27 1.53 -13.75 -8.66
N PHE A 28 0.73 -13.13 -9.50
CA PHE A 28 -0.59 -13.66 -9.84
C PHE A 28 -0.51 -14.46 -11.14
N ASN A 29 -0.63 -15.78 -11.01
CA ASN A 29 -0.73 -16.66 -12.18
C ASN A 29 -1.95 -17.58 -12.11
N GLY A 30 -3.07 -17.01 -11.63
CA GLY A 30 -4.32 -17.73 -11.49
C GLY A 30 -4.40 -18.62 -10.27
N ARG A 31 -3.34 -18.70 -9.48
CA ARG A 31 -3.27 -19.50 -8.26
C ARG A 31 -2.65 -18.69 -7.13
N TYR A 32 -3.31 -18.66 -5.99
CA TYR A 32 -2.94 -17.78 -4.88
C TYR A 32 -1.74 -18.25 -4.05
N HIS A 33 -1.26 -19.47 -4.24
CA HIS A 33 -0.22 -20.02 -3.37
C HIS A 33 1.20 -19.59 -3.74
N ASP A 34 1.40 -18.97 -4.89
CA ASP A 34 2.72 -18.48 -5.30
C ASP A 34 2.91 -16.98 -5.04
N MET A 35 2.14 -16.44 -4.11
CA MET A 35 2.01 -15.00 -3.95
C MET A 35 3.10 -14.33 -3.12
N HIS A 36 4.05 -15.06 -2.56
CA HIS A 36 4.99 -14.44 -1.64
C HIS A 36 6.28 -14.00 -2.34
N LYS A 37 6.22 -12.85 -2.98
CA LYS A 37 7.43 -12.18 -3.45
C LYS A 37 7.95 -11.17 -2.43
N GLY A 38 7.08 -10.65 -1.60
CA GLY A 38 7.46 -9.75 -0.53
C GLY A 38 6.33 -9.57 0.47
N LEU A 39 6.70 -9.51 1.73
CA LEU A 39 5.79 -9.20 2.83
C LEU A 39 6.47 -8.13 3.69
N THR A 40 5.81 -7.01 3.84
CA THR A 40 6.26 -5.94 4.71
C THR A 40 5.18 -5.64 5.73
N MET A 41 5.54 -5.65 7.01
CA MET A 41 4.66 -5.30 8.11
C MET A 41 5.24 -4.09 8.82
N ILE A 42 4.44 -3.03 8.95
CA ILE A 42 4.88 -1.77 9.54
C ILE A 42 3.91 -1.40 10.65
N ARG A 43 4.44 -1.15 11.85
CA ARG A 43 3.62 -0.63 12.93
C ARG A 43 3.30 0.84 12.64
N VAL A 44 2.05 1.22 12.85
CA VAL A 44 1.62 2.62 12.60
C VAL A 44 2.46 3.60 13.43
N GLU A 45 2.83 3.23 14.66
CA GLU A 45 3.68 4.08 15.52
C GLU A 45 5.07 4.36 14.93
N ASP A 46 5.56 3.55 13.99
CA ASP A 46 6.85 3.74 13.33
C ASP A 46 6.75 4.63 12.08
N ILE A 47 5.56 5.07 11.73
CA ILE A 47 5.31 5.89 10.54
C ILE A 47 5.24 7.36 10.92
N ILE A 48 6.07 8.19 10.30
CA ILE A 48 6.03 9.65 10.46
C ILE A 48 4.86 10.22 9.68
N GLY A 49 4.68 9.76 8.46
CA GLY A 49 3.66 10.28 7.56
C GLY A 49 3.48 9.40 6.33
N ALA A 50 2.34 9.58 5.69
CA ALA A 50 2.01 8.90 4.45
C ALA A 50 1.28 9.87 3.55
N ILE A 51 1.61 9.88 2.26
CA ILE A 51 0.93 10.72 1.28
C ILE A 51 0.60 9.92 0.03
N HIS A 52 -0.55 10.23 -0.52
CA HIS A 52 -0.92 9.85 -1.88
C HIS A 52 -0.71 11.09 -2.74
N VAL A 53 0.28 11.04 -3.62
CA VAL A 53 0.66 12.21 -4.42
C VAL A 53 -0.47 12.55 -5.38
N LYS A 54 -1.03 13.75 -5.24
CA LYS A 54 -2.19 14.19 -6.00
C LYS A 54 -1.90 14.17 -7.51
N GLY A 55 -2.84 13.60 -8.27
CA GLY A 55 -2.72 13.51 -9.72
C GLY A 55 -1.80 12.39 -10.20
N SER A 56 -1.34 11.54 -9.30
CA SER A 56 -0.47 10.41 -9.62
C SER A 56 -1.00 9.12 -9.00
N HIS A 57 -0.33 8.01 -9.31
CA HIS A 57 -0.57 6.72 -8.69
C HIS A 57 0.56 6.37 -7.70
N LEU A 58 1.07 7.39 -7.02
CA LEU A 58 2.23 7.26 -6.15
C LEU A 58 1.83 7.41 -4.68
N VAL A 59 2.22 6.42 -3.88
CA VAL A 59 2.08 6.45 -2.42
C VAL A 59 3.46 6.46 -1.80
N GLU A 60 3.69 7.38 -0.87
CA GLU A 60 4.94 7.47 -0.12
C GLU A 60 4.68 7.32 1.37
N ILE A 61 5.44 6.47 2.04
CA ILE A 61 5.36 6.23 3.47
C ILE A 61 6.73 6.52 4.07
N SER A 62 6.78 7.46 5.00
CA SER A 62 8.02 7.85 5.68
C SER A 62 8.08 7.28 7.08
N LEU A 63 9.18 6.66 7.43
CA LEU A 63 9.40 6.02 8.73
C LEU A 63 10.35 6.82 9.61
N TYR A 64 10.23 6.64 10.93
CA TYR A 64 11.09 7.33 11.90
C TYR A 64 12.57 6.98 11.78
N ASN A 65 12.89 5.82 11.21
CA ASN A 65 14.28 5.43 10.97
C ASN A 65 14.93 6.13 9.77
N GLY A 66 14.23 7.08 9.14
CA GLY A 66 14.70 7.79 7.95
C GLY A 66 14.40 7.08 6.62
N GLN A 67 13.85 5.90 6.68
CA GLN A 67 13.48 5.13 5.49
C GLN A 67 12.22 5.68 4.85
N LYS A 68 12.17 5.67 3.53
CA LYS A 68 11.00 6.08 2.76
C LYS A 68 10.61 4.95 1.82
N LEU A 69 9.37 4.52 1.93
CA LEU A 69 8.81 3.49 1.06
C LEU A 69 7.95 4.17 0.00
N THR A 70 8.15 3.79 -1.25
CA THR A 70 7.44 4.37 -2.38
C THR A 70 6.77 3.27 -3.18
N PHE A 71 5.48 3.45 -3.47
CA PHE A 71 4.69 2.48 -4.24
C PHE A 71 4.00 3.20 -5.38
N ASP A 72 4.29 2.73 -6.61
CA ASP A 72 3.61 3.20 -7.80
C ASP A 72 2.61 2.14 -8.24
N TYR A 73 1.30 2.47 -8.13
CA TYR A 73 0.22 1.55 -8.46
C TYR A 73 -0.46 1.90 -9.80
N SER A 74 0.31 2.47 -10.72
CA SER A 74 -0.17 2.76 -12.07
C SER A 74 -0.72 1.49 -12.72
N PRO A 75 -1.90 1.57 -13.37
CA PRO A 75 -2.48 0.39 -13.99
C PRO A 75 -1.62 -0.06 -15.17
N THR A 76 -1.59 -1.36 -15.40
CA THR A 76 -1.15 -1.90 -16.67
C THR A 76 -2.28 -1.77 -17.69
N PHE A 77 -1.99 -2.08 -18.92
CA PHE A 77 -2.89 -2.01 -20.07
C PHE A 77 -4.36 -2.26 -19.71
N ASN A 78 -5.23 -1.29 -19.96
CA ASN A 78 -6.68 -1.36 -19.74
C ASN A 78 -7.11 -1.64 -18.30
N GLY A 79 -6.20 -1.55 -17.32
CA GLY A 79 -6.56 -1.71 -15.92
C GLY A 79 -7.01 -0.39 -15.31
N GLU A 80 -7.87 -0.47 -14.31
CA GLU A 80 -8.25 0.67 -13.48
C GLU A 80 -7.44 0.64 -12.20
N ALA A 81 -6.87 1.79 -11.84
CA ALA A 81 -6.19 1.92 -10.55
C ALA A 81 -7.21 2.21 -9.45
N PRO A 82 -7.07 1.61 -8.26
CA PRO A 82 -7.99 1.86 -7.14
C PRO A 82 -7.66 3.19 -6.44
N VAL A 83 -7.82 4.30 -7.15
CA VAL A 83 -7.43 5.63 -6.66
C VAL A 83 -8.24 6.05 -5.44
N ASP A 84 -9.56 5.87 -5.49
CA ASP A 84 -10.44 6.28 -4.39
C ASP A 84 -10.18 5.45 -3.14
N GLU A 85 -10.02 4.14 -3.30
CA GLU A 85 -9.72 3.23 -2.20
C GLU A 85 -8.35 3.54 -1.59
N MET A 86 -7.38 3.90 -2.43
CA MET A 86 -6.06 4.27 -1.94
C MET A 86 -6.09 5.59 -1.18
N ASP A 87 -6.86 6.57 -1.65
CA ASP A 87 -7.08 7.82 -0.92
C ASP A 87 -7.68 7.56 0.47
N GLU A 88 -8.69 6.69 0.54
CA GLU A 88 -9.31 6.31 1.81
C GLU A 88 -8.31 5.62 2.74
N LEU A 89 -7.50 4.72 2.21
CA LEU A 89 -6.49 4.02 3.01
C LEU A 89 -5.48 5.00 3.61
N ILE A 90 -4.97 5.91 2.80
CA ILE A 90 -3.99 6.90 3.26
C ILE A 90 -4.62 7.88 4.25
N GLU A 91 -5.86 8.27 4.04
CA GLU A 91 -6.58 9.11 5.00
C GLU A 91 -6.75 8.40 6.34
N GLU A 92 -7.18 7.14 6.33
CA GLU A 92 -7.33 6.35 7.54
C GLU A 92 -5.99 6.14 8.25
N LEU A 93 -4.94 5.85 7.49
CA LEU A 93 -3.59 5.71 8.03
C LEU A 93 -3.11 7.02 8.67
N THR A 94 -3.33 8.15 8.00
CA THR A 94 -2.95 9.48 8.50
C THR A 94 -3.67 9.79 9.81
N ASN A 95 -4.95 9.44 9.91
CA ASN A 95 -5.70 9.63 11.14
C ASN A 95 -5.14 8.77 12.27
N LYS A 96 -4.76 7.54 11.99
CA LYS A 96 -4.13 6.66 12.99
C LYS A 96 -2.78 7.19 13.45
N ILE A 97 -1.96 7.71 12.54
CA ILE A 97 -0.68 8.33 12.86
C ILE A 97 -0.87 9.50 13.82
N GLY A 98 -1.90 10.32 13.60
CA GLY A 98 -2.21 11.47 14.45
C GLY A 98 -2.63 11.10 15.87
N MET A 99 -2.92 9.81 16.14
CA MET A 99 -3.28 9.32 17.47
C MET A 99 -2.05 8.95 18.33
N TYR A 100 -0.90 8.92 17.74
CA TYR A 100 0.36 8.66 18.44
C TYR A 100 1.14 9.96 18.54
#